data_b01485ab037cf9f33cf6abc399425086
#
_entry.id   b01485ab037cf9f33cf6abc399425086
#
_cell.length_a   1.000
_cell.length_b   1.000
_cell.length_c   1.000
_cell.angle_alpha   90.00
_cell.angle_beta   90.00
_cell.angle_gamma   90.00
#
_symmetry.space_group_name_H-M   'P 1'
#
loop_
_entity.id
_entity.type
_entity.pdbx_description
1 polymer ?
#
loop_
_entity_poly.entity_id
_entity_poly.type
_entity_poly.pdbx_seq_one_letter_code
_entity_poly.pdbx_strand_id
1 'polypeptide(L)'
;ETEMAVVTPLFKGHDELPDHASRFVDVDQLDWKPTPCEGIEMKILMEDEETGMMTAMFKWAPGSKLTFHEHVELEQTFVLEGSLVDDEGTITAGNYVWRPPGSQHDAWAPDGALILSMFLKPNIFLDGENKGVQLK
;
A
#
# COMPACT_ATOMS: atom_id res chain seq x y z
N GLU A 1 -6.15 -27.91 -12.86
CA GLU A 1 -6.61 -26.53 -12.78
C GLU A 1 -5.60 -25.72 -11.97
N THR A 2 -5.12 -24.64 -12.55
CA THR A 2 -4.08 -23.84 -11.91
C THR A 2 -4.71 -22.59 -11.30
N GLU A 3 -4.58 -22.43 -9.99
CA GLU A 3 -5.00 -21.24 -9.30
C GLU A 3 -4.00 -20.11 -9.59
N MET A 4 -4.51 -18.91 -9.90
CA MET A 4 -3.65 -17.77 -10.16
C MET A 4 -3.12 -17.18 -8.85
N ALA A 5 -1.80 -16.99 -8.78
CA ALA A 5 -1.16 -16.38 -7.62
C ALA A 5 -1.38 -14.86 -7.59
N VAL A 6 -1.56 -14.24 -8.76
CA VAL A 6 -1.75 -12.79 -8.86
C VAL A 6 -3.23 -12.47 -8.97
N VAL A 7 -3.74 -11.68 -8.05
CA VAL A 7 -5.17 -11.35 -7.95
C VAL A 7 -5.38 -9.88 -7.61
N THR A 8 -6.58 -9.39 -7.94
CA THR A 8 -7.15 -8.18 -7.33
C THR A 8 -8.14 -8.66 -6.28
N PRO A 9 -7.80 -8.62 -4.98
CA PRO A 9 -8.72 -9.09 -3.94
C PRO A 9 -10.04 -8.33 -4.00
N LEU A 10 -11.15 -9.06 -3.79
CA LEU A 10 -12.49 -8.49 -3.74
C LEU A 10 -13.01 -7.89 -5.05
N PHE A 11 -12.30 -8.00 -6.15
CA PHE A 11 -12.78 -7.60 -7.47
C PHE A 11 -13.29 -8.82 -8.22
N LYS A 12 -14.54 -8.77 -8.63
CA LYS A 12 -15.21 -9.92 -9.23
C LYS A 12 -14.98 -9.99 -10.74
N GLY A 13 -14.99 -11.20 -11.29
CA GLY A 13 -14.99 -11.45 -12.72
C GLY A 13 -13.61 -11.70 -13.34
N HIS A 14 -12.51 -11.45 -12.61
CA HIS A 14 -11.16 -11.67 -13.15
C HIS A 14 -10.84 -13.16 -13.34
N ASP A 15 -11.39 -14.02 -12.50
CA ASP A 15 -11.21 -15.46 -12.57
C ASP A 15 -11.90 -16.09 -13.78
N GLU A 16 -12.86 -15.38 -14.40
CA GLU A 16 -13.53 -15.82 -15.61
C GLU A 16 -12.79 -15.45 -16.89
N LEU A 17 -11.72 -14.65 -16.77
CA LEU A 17 -10.94 -14.22 -17.92
C LEU A 17 -9.91 -15.28 -18.34
N PRO A 18 -9.55 -15.31 -19.65
CA PRO A 18 -8.41 -16.13 -20.08
C PRO A 18 -7.14 -15.79 -19.32
N ASP A 19 -6.26 -16.77 -19.12
CA ASP A 19 -5.04 -16.61 -18.30
C ASP A 19 -4.15 -15.43 -18.72
N HIS A 20 -4.08 -15.12 -20.01
CA HIS A 20 -3.23 -14.05 -20.52
C HIS A 20 -3.98 -12.73 -20.79
N ALA A 21 -5.24 -12.65 -20.41
CA ALA A 21 -5.98 -11.41 -20.55
C ALA A 21 -5.50 -10.37 -19.52
N SER A 22 -5.48 -9.11 -19.91
CA SER A 22 -5.23 -8.03 -18.97
C SER A 22 -6.38 -7.92 -17.97
N ARG A 23 -6.05 -7.46 -16.78
CA ARG A 23 -7.03 -7.23 -15.71
C ARG A 23 -7.26 -5.72 -15.57
N PHE A 24 -8.47 -5.27 -15.92
CA PHE A 24 -8.86 -3.87 -15.77
C PHE A 24 -9.60 -3.73 -14.44
N VAL A 25 -9.07 -2.90 -13.56
CA VAL A 25 -9.63 -2.69 -12.23
C VAL A 25 -10.30 -1.32 -12.18
N ASP A 26 -11.61 -1.30 -12.02
CA ASP A 26 -12.32 -0.07 -11.69
C ASP A 26 -12.13 0.18 -10.19
N VAL A 27 -11.23 1.07 -9.86
CA VAL A 27 -10.82 1.33 -8.48
C VAL A 27 -11.99 1.83 -7.62
N ASP A 28 -12.94 2.54 -8.22
CA ASP A 28 -14.12 3.02 -7.50
C ASP A 28 -15.05 1.88 -7.05
N GLN A 29 -14.96 0.72 -7.68
CA GLN A 29 -15.73 -0.47 -7.26
C GLN A 29 -15.10 -1.20 -6.07
N LEU A 30 -13.87 -0.85 -5.70
CA LEU A 30 -13.21 -1.44 -4.54
C LEU A 30 -13.53 -0.63 -3.30
N ASP A 31 -13.94 -1.31 -2.24
CA ASP A 31 -14.17 -0.67 -0.96
C ASP A 31 -12.85 -0.38 -0.25
N TRP A 32 -12.80 0.76 0.45
CA TRP A 32 -11.71 1.04 1.36
C TRP A 32 -11.78 0.08 2.54
N LYS A 33 -10.65 -0.51 2.90
CA LYS A 33 -10.58 -1.35 4.10
C LYS A 33 -9.63 -0.72 5.12
N PRO A 34 -9.85 -0.94 6.42
CA PRO A 34 -8.95 -0.41 7.44
C PRO A 34 -7.56 -1.05 7.35
N THR A 35 -6.56 -0.30 7.81
CA THR A 35 -5.21 -0.82 8.08
C THR A 35 -5.03 -0.94 9.58
N PRO A 36 -3.92 -1.55 10.05
CA PRO A 36 -3.60 -1.55 11.48
C PRO A 36 -3.41 -0.16 12.10
N CYS A 37 -3.24 0.89 11.28
CA CYS A 37 -3.07 2.26 11.76
C CYS A 37 -4.37 3.05 11.61
N GLU A 38 -4.85 3.63 12.71
CA GLU A 38 -6.06 4.44 12.70
C GLU A 38 -5.95 5.62 11.73
N GLY A 39 -7.03 5.85 10.98
CA GLY A 39 -7.09 6.96 10.00
C GLY A 39 -6.47 6.64 8.66
N ILE A 40 -5.88 5.46 8.47
CA ILE A 40 -5.30 5.04 7.20
C ILE A 40 -6.09 3.85 6.67
N GLU A 41 -6.67 4.02 5.49
CA GLU A 41 -7.42 2.98 4.79
C GLU A 41 -6.72 2.60 3.50
N MET A 42 -6.98 1.40 2.98
CA MET A 42 -6.32 0.92 1.77
C MET A 42 -7.28 0.22 0.82
N LYS A 43 -6.90 0.22 -0.47
CA LYS A 43 -7.47 -0.62 -1.52
C LYS A 43 -6.34 -1.38 -2.15
N ILE A 44 -6.38 -2.71 -2.12
CA ILE A 44 -5.37 -3.53 -2.80
C ILE A 44 -5.79 -3.67 -4.26
N LEU A 45 -4.98 -3.10 -5.16
CA LEU A 45 -5.25 -3.13 -6.60
C LEU A 45 -4.76 -4.44 -7.23
N MET A 46 -3.65 -4.96 -6.75
CA MET A 46 -3.07 -6.22 -7.20
C MET A 46 -2.22 -6.80 -6.09
N GLU A 47 -2.25 -8.10 -5.96
CA GLU A 47 -1.43 -8.82 -4.99
C GLU A 47 -0.97 -10.15 -5.59
N ASP A 48 0.33 -10.44 -5.44
CA ASP A 48 0.88 -11.76 -5.75
C ASP A 48 1.02 -12.52 -4.43
N GLU A 49 0.15 -13.50 -4.23
CA GLU A 49 0.09 -14.26 -2.98
C GLU A 49 1.34 -15.13 -2.73
N GLU A 50 2.07 -15.48 -3.78
CA GLU A 50 3.30 -16.28 -3.62
C GLU A 50 4.49 -15.45 -3.17
N THR A 51 4.66 -14.25 -3.74
CA THR A 51 5.82 -13.41 -3.45
C THR A 51 5.55 -12.33 -2.41
N GLY A 52 4.28 -11.97 -2.24
CA GLY A 52 3.87 -10.84 -1.41
C GLY A 52 3.92 -9.50 -2.14
N MET A 53 4.27 -9.48 -3.43
CA MET A 53 4.25 -8.24 -4.20
C MET A 53 2.83 -7.66 -4.21
N MET A 54 2.73 -6.35 -3.97
CA MET A 54 1.43 -5.71 -3.84
C MET A 54 1.47 -4.29 -4.38
N THR A 55 0.40 -3.91 -5.07
CA THR A 55 0.12 -2.51 -5.42
C THR A 55 -1.18 -2.10 -4.73
N ALA A 56 -1.13 -1.01 -3.99
CA ALA A 56 -2.28 -0.55 -3.21
C ALA A 56 -2.37 0.97 -3.18
N MET A 57 -3.59 1.46 -3.05
CA MET A 57 -3.85 2.86 -2.73
C MET A 57 -4.08 2.99 -1.22
N PHE A 58 -3.57 4.07 -0.65
CA PHE A 58 -3.78 4.40 0.76
C PHE A 58 -4.37 5.79 0.88
N LYS A 59 -5.42 5.91 1.68
CA LYS A 59 -6.03 7.18 2.02
C LYS A 59 -5.72 7.48 3.48
N TRP A 60 -5.07 8.60 3.71
CA TRP A 60 -4.63 9.04 5.02
C TRP A 60 -5.50 10.20 5.50
N ALA A 61 -6.16 10.05 6.62
CA ALA A 61 -6.87 11.16 7.24
C ALA A 61 -5.88 12.24 7.69
N PRO A 62 -6.28 13.51 7.72
CA PRO A 62 -5.41 14.57 8.24
C PRO A 62 -4.89 14.24 9.64
N GLY A 63 -3.57 14.35 9.82
CA GLY A 63 -2.90 14.05 11.08
C GLY A 63 -2.64 12.57 11.36
N SER A 64 -3.08 11.67 10.48
CA SER A 64 -2.85 10.23 10.69
C SER A 64 -1.37 9.88 10.54
N LYS A 65 -0.97 8.81 11.23
CA LYS A 65 0.42 8.38 11.31
C LYS A 65 0.56 6.89 11.07
N LEU A 66 1.49 6.54 10.18
CA LEU A 66 1.95 5.17 10.01
C LEU A 66 3.12 4.97 10.98
N THR A 67 2.93 4.12 11.98
CA THR A 67 3.93 3.93 13.03
C THR A 67 5.18 3.26 12.50
N PHE A 68 6.22 3.21 13.34
CA PHE A 68 7.55 2.78 12.94
C PHE A 68 7.52 1.40 12.29
N HIS A 69 8.08 1.29 11.08
CA HIS A 69 8.02 0.08 10.26
C HIS A 69 9.28 -0.07 9.42
N GLU A 70 9.48 -1.27 8.92
CA GLU A 70 10.57 -1.60 8.01
C GLU A 70 10.02 -1.87 6.61
N HIS A 71 10.69 -1.33 5.59
CA HIS A 71 10.49 -1.70 4.20
C HIS A 71 11.30 -2.99 3.96
N VAL A 72 10.64 -4.13 4.12
CA VAL A 72 11.29 -5.45 4.02
C VAL A 72 11.97 -5.62 2.67
N GLU A 73 11.30 -5.13 1.61
CA GLU A 73 11.85 -5.02 0.26
C GLU A 73 11.56 -3.63 -0.28
N LEU A 74 11.99 -3.35 -1.50
CA LEU A 74 11.77 -2.05 -2.16
C LEU A 74 10.30 -1.65 -2.09
N GLU A 75 10.05 -0.41 -1.69
CA GLU A 75 8.75 0.23 -1.79
C GLU A 75 8.85 1.44 -2.71
N GLN A 76 7.84 1.63 -3.56
CA GLN A 76 7.71 2.80 -4.42
C GLN A 76 6.38 3.49 -4.11
N THR A 77 6.39 4.81 -3.97
CA THR A 77 5.19 5.58 -3.67
C THR A 77 5.08 6.82 -4.55
N PHE A 78 3.91 7.00 -5.15
CA PHE A 78 3.54 8.22 -5.86
C PHE A 78 2.40 8.91 -5.09
N VAL A 79 2.59 10.18 -4.75
CA VAL A 79 1.58 10.95 -4.02
C VAL A 79 0.61 11.56 -5.01
N LEU A 80 -0.67 11.23 -4.88
CA LEU A 80 -1.74 11.74 -5.74
C LEU A 80 -2.33 13.02 -5.17
N GLU A 81 -2.53 13.10 -3.86
CA GLU A 81 -3.09 14.27 -3.16
C GLU A 81 -2.43 14.39 -1.79
N GLY A 82 -2.34 15.62 -1.29
CA GLY A 82 -1.81 15.90 0.03
C GLY A 82 -0.29 15.76 0.12
N SER A 83 0.18 15.33 1.28
CA SER A 83 1.61 15.19 1.54
C SER A 83 1.89 14.17 2.64
N LEU A 84 3.08 13.59 2.60
CA LEU A 84 3.61 12.73 3.65
C LEU A 84 4.91 13.34 4.18
N VAL A 85 5.11 13.24 5.48
CA VAL A 85 6.29 13.76 6.16
C VAL A 85 6.93 12.65 6.97
N ASP A 86 8.27 12.56 6.90
CA ASP A 86 9.08 11.74 7.77
C ASP A 86 10.36 12.50 8.16
N ASP A 87 11.28 11.86 8.86
CA ASP A 87 12.52 12.50 9.31
C ASP A 87 13.48 12.81 8.16
N GLU A 88 13.31 12.20 6.99
CA GLU A 88 14.13 12.48 5.82
C GLU A 88 13.60 13.64 4.99
N GLY A 89 12.31 13.94 5.07
CA GLY A 89 11.74 15.05 4.32
C GLY A 89 10.24 14.98 4.15
N THR A 90 9.75 15.80 3.22
CA THR A 90 8.34 15.88 2.87
C THR A 90 8.17 15.57 1.38
N ILE A 91 7.18 14.74 1.07
CA ILE A 91 6.79 14.49 -0.31
C ILE A 91 5.37 15.00 -0.55
N THR A 92 5.20 15.78 -1.61
CA THR A 92 3.93 16.43 -1.96
C THR A 92 3.30 15.81 -3.19
N ALA A 93 2.03 16.14 -3.44
CA ALA A 93 1.27 15.65 -4.59
C ALA A 93 2.02 15.83 -5.92
N GLY A 94 1.96 14.80 -6.75
CA GLY A 94 2.64 14.78 -8.04
C GLY A 94 4.10 14.31 -7.99
N ASN A 95 4.59 13.95 -6.81
CA ASN A 95 5.98 13.54 -6.64
C ASN A 95 6.09 12.07 -6.21
N TYR A 96 7.31 11.55 -6.29
CA TYR A 96 7.60 10.14 -6.16
C TYR A 96 8.76 9.93 -5.18
N VAL A 97 8.66 8.87 -4.38
CA VAL A 97 9.75 8.44 -3.51
C VAL A 97 9.87 6.92 -3.58
N TRP A 98 11.08 6.41 -3.49
CA TRP A 98 11.30 4.99 -3.30
C TRP A 98 12.12 4.76 -2.04
N ARG A 99 11.78 3.68 -1.34
CA ARG A 99 12.40 3.33 -0.07
C ARG A 99 13.25 2.08 -0.28
N PRO A 100 14.57 2.14 0.02
CA PRO A 100 15.44 0.97 -0.14
C PRO A 100 15.02 -0.18 0.77
N PRO A 101 15.30 -1.43 0.38
CA PRO A 101 15.11 -2.58 1.27
C PRO A 101 15.85 -2.39 2.59
N GLY A 102 15.19 -2.70 3.71
CA GLY A 102 15.75 -2.58 5.04
C GLY A 102 15.65 -1.21 5.67
N SER A 103 15.20 -0.18 4.94
CA SER A 103 15.00 1.15 5.50
C SER A 103 13.82 1.16 6.47
N GLN A 104 13.92 1.98 7.52
CA GLN A 104 12.96 2.05 8.61
C GLN A 104 12.57 3.48 8.89
N HIS A 105 11.29 3.74 9.09
CA HIS A 105 10.80 5.05 9.50
C HIS A 105 9.38 4.98 10.05
N ASP A 106 8.91 6.09 10.57
CA ASP A 106 7.50 6.40 10.68
C ASP A 106 7.18 7.55 9.72
N ALA A 107 5.91 7.78 9.47
CA ALA A 107 5.47 8.85 8.56
C ALA A 107 4.10 9.36 8.99
N TRP A 108 3.80 10.63 8.70
CA TRP A 108 2.46 11.15 8.94
C TRP A 108 2.02 12.06 7.81
N ALA A 109 0.71 12.26 7.74
CA ALA A 109 0.08 13.12 6.75
C ALA A 109 -0.55 14.33 7.48
N PRO A 110 0.13 15.47 7.63
CA PRO A 110 -0.39 16.61 8.39
C PRO A 110 -1.76 17.06 7.89
N ASP A 111 -1.95 17.11 6.57
CA ASP A 111 -3.17 17.58 5.93
C ASP A 111 -3.91 16.43 5.20
N GLY A 112 -3.55 15.19 5.50
CA GLY A 112 -4.06 14.05 4.77
C GLY A 112 -3.28 13.76 3.50
N ALA A 113 -3.52 12.59 2.92
CA ALA A 113 -2.86 12.17 1.67
C ALA A 113 -3.66 11.08 0.98
N LEU A 114 -3.51 11.03 -0.34
CA LEU A 114 -3.90 9.90 -1.17
C LEU A 114 -2.66 9.48 -1.93
N ILE A 115 -2.25 8.22 -1.78
CA ILE A 115 -1.03 7.71 -2.39
C ILE A 115 -1.26 6.38 -3.10
N LEU A 116 -0.40 6.11 -4.08
CA LEU A 116 -0.30 4.81 -4.74
C LEU A 116 1.07 4.24 -4.39
N SER A 117 1.08 3.05 -3.78
CA SER A 117 2.33 2.40 -3.38
C SER A 117 2.46 1.01 -3.99
N MET A 118 3.69 0.67 -4.37
CA MET A 118 4.05 -0.65 -4.88
C MET A 118 5.12 -1.24 -3.97
N PHE A 119 4.85 -2.45 -3.47
CA PHE A 119 5.73 -3.17 -2.56
C PHE A 119 6.17 -4.48 -3.21
N LEU A 120 7.47 -4.79 -3.16
CA LEU A 120 7.91 -6.15 -3.49
C LEU A 120 7.53 -7.12 -2.37
N LYS A 121 7.49 -6.63 -1.12
CA LYS A 121 6.92 -7.32 0.05
C LYS A 121 6.28 -6.29 0.97
N PRO A 122 5.21 -6.65 1.70
CA PRO A 122 4.58 -5.72 2.64
C PRO A 122 5.54 -5.23 3.72
N ASN A 123 5.36 -4.00 4.17
CA ASN A 123 6.08 -3.46 5.31
C ASN A 123 5.71 -4.22 6.58
N ILE A 124 6.62 -4.24 7.55
CA ILE A 124 6.39 -4.86 8.86
C ILE A 124 6.54 -3.80 9.94
N PHE A 125 5.57 -3.72 10.83
CA PHE A 125 5.62 -2.82 11.98
C PHE A 125 6.65 -3.30 12.99
N LEU A 126 7.44 -2.36 13.52
CA LEU A 126 8.57 -2.68 14.40
C LEU A 126 8.31 -2.41 15.88
N ASP A 127 7.29 -1.61 16.20
CA ASP A 127 6.98 -1.25 17.58
C ASP A 127 5.48 -1.13 17.81
N GLY A 128 5.11 -0.86 19.06
CA GLY A 128 3.73 -0.68 19.48
C GLY A 128 2.93 -1.98 19.43
N GLU A 129 1.60 -1.84 19.45
CA GLU A 129 0.67 -2.98 19.47
C GLU A 129 0.69 -3.78 18.17
N ASN A 130 1.15 -3.16 17.06
CA ASN A 130 1.19 -3.80 15.75
C ASN A 130 2.55 -4.46 15.45
N LYS A 131 3.47 -4.52 16.41
CA LYS A 131 4.80 -5.10 16.18
C LYS A 131 4.74 -6.49 15.56
N GLY A 132 5.43 -6.66 14.43
CA GLY A 132 5.48 -7.90 13.68
C GLY A 132 4.34 -8.10 12.69
N VAL A 133 3.35 -7.20 12.68
CA VAL A 133 2.21 -7.26 11.75
C VAL A 133 2.60 -6.64 10.42
N GLN A 134 2.12 -7.25 9.33
CA GLN A 134 2.30 -6.69 7.98
C GLN A 134 1.29 -5.58 7.71
N LEU A 135 1.72 -4.60 6.91
CA LEU A 135 0.83 -3.56 6.39
C LEU A 135 0.05 -4.11 5.19
N LYS A 136 -1.09 -4.70 5.47
CA LYS A 136 -2.04 -5.10 4.42
C LYS A 136 -3.41 -5.51 4.96
#